data_9bc930e9b8bad01d4a9870aa87e4fe90
#
_entry.id   9bc930e9b8bad01d4a9870aa87e4fe90
#
_cell.length_a   1.000
_cell.length_b   1.000
_cell.length_c   1.000
_cell.angle_alpha   90.00
_cell.angle_beta   90.00
_cell.angle_gamma   90.00
#
_symmetry.space_group_name_H-M   'P 1'
#
loop_
_entity.id
_entity.type
_entity.pdbx_description
1 polymer ?
#
loop_
_entity_poly.entity_id
_entity_poly.type
_entity_poly.pdbx_seq_one_letter_code
_entity_poly.pdbx_strand_id
1 'polypeptide(L)'
;MVKVLVVGLGKMGISHLSMVRALCGVEVVGVVDANAYLLGVLRKYTGVATYGTLDRALEEAAPDAAIVATPSRLHAPMVRQLLDCGIAVFCEKPMTLSAAESDELAELAAERGLVTQVGYHNRFVGTFTEVRRLLDLEAIGSVTHGLAEAYGPVVLKPATGTWRSKRTEGGGCLYDYAAHVLNLVNWYLGQPCAVGGTTMTSVFSRETDDQVASTLTLPGGGSIALSVNWSDESVRKMTTRITLWGTGGRIFADRQEIQVYLRDGTPPPDGYQPGWNVKYTTELTPAESFYLRGEEYTAQLEHFVTRVRTGTLEGINTFASAAETDRLIEWLRRDAGQHRDPALAPDVPNGVARASLSARLRSLVTAR
;
A
#
# COMPACT_ATOMS: atom_id res chain seq x y z
N MET A 1 -12.37 -26.07 -1.84
CA MET A 1 -11.33 -25.55 -0.90
C MET A 1 -10.25 -24.95 -1.77
N VAL A 2 -9.77 -23.75 -1.47
CA VAL A 2 -8.70 -23.07 -2.25
C VAL A 2 -7.35 -23.46 -1.67
N LYS A 3 -6.47 -24.02 -2.47
CA LYS A 3 -5.09 -24.38 -2.10
C LYS A 3 -4.18 -23.20 -2.26
N VAL A 4 -3.61 -22.70 -1.17
CA VAL A 4 -2.81 -21.47 -1.16
C VAL A 4 -1.35 -21.78 -0.84
N LEU A 5 -0.44 -21.27 -1.67
CA LEU A 5 1.00 -21.25 -1.45
C LEU A 5 1.40 -19.85 -0.91
N VAL A 6 2.21 -19.79 0.16
CA VAL A 6 2.76 -18.51 0.65
C VAL A 6 4.23 -18.41 0.27
N VAL A 7 4.62 -17.34 -0.43
CA VAL A 7 5.97 -17.13 -0.94
C VAL A 7 6.61 -15.94 -0.21
N GLY A 8 7.62 -16.22 0.62
CA GLY A 8 8.30 -15.28 1.50
C GLY A 8 7.81 -15.35 2.95
N LEU A 9 8.73 -15.50 3.91
CA LEU A 9 8.48 -15.52 5.37
C LEU A 9 9.00 -14.27 6.08
N GLY A 10 9.04 -13.15 5.37
CA GLY A 10 9.23 -11.84 5.98
C GLY A 10 8.06 -11.48 6.91
N LYS A 11 8.12 -10.28 7.53
CA LYS A 11 7.06 -9.82 8.44
C LYS A 11 5.65 -9.89 7.84
N MET A 12 5.48 -9.55 6.55
CA MET A 12 4.18 -9.62 5.87
C MET A 12 3.81 -11.06 5.55
N GLY A 13 4.77 -11.87 5.06
CA GLY A 13 4.49 -13.28 4.75
C GLY A 13 4.02 -14.09 5.95
N ILE A 14 4.64 -13.91 7.13
CA ILE A 14 4.18 -14.53 8.37
C ILE A 14 2.78 -14.05 8.75
N SER A 15 2.50 -12.74 8.58
CA SER A 15 1.15 -12.20 8.85
C SER A 15 0.12 -12.80 7.90
N HIS A 16 0.40 -12.85 6.59
CA HIS A 16 -0.49 -13.46 5.59
C HIS A 16 -0.70 -14.95 5.85
N LEU A 17 0.37 -15.69 6.15
CA LEU A 17 0.27 -17.10 6.49
C LEU A 17 -0.67 -17.34 7.69
N SER A 18 -0.54 -16.52 8.72
CA SER A 18 -1.37 -16.64 9.93
C SER A 18 -2.84 -16.33 9.62
N MET A 19 -3.11 -15.30 8.83
CA MET A 19 -4.47 -14.91 8.44
C MET A 19 -5.10 -15.94 7.49
N VAL A 20 -4.41 -16.31 6.42
CA VAL A 20 -4.97 -17.20 5.40
C VAL A 20 -5.27 -18.60 5.95
N ARG A 21 -4.51 -19.07 6.94
CA ARG A 21 -4.80 -20.34 7.64
C ARG A 21 -6.07 -20.29 8.48
N ALA A 22 -6.51 -19.11 8.90
CA ALA A 22 -7.73 -18.94 9.68
C ALA A 22 -8.98 -18.77 8.79
N LEU A 23 -8.80 -18.54 7.48
CA LEU A 23 -9.92 -18.36 6.56
C LEU A 23 -10.65 -19.69 6.27
N CYS A 24 -11.97 -19.66 6.30
CA CYS A 24 -12.79 -20.81 5.93
C CYS A 24 -12.64 -21.17 4.45
N GLY A 25 -12.51 -22.46 4.16
CA GLY A 25 -12.41 -22.97 2.79
C GLY A 25 -11.04 -22.78 2.15
N VAL A 26 -9.99 -22.53 2.94
CA VAL A 26 -8.61 -22.42 2.51
C VAL A 26 -7.77 -23.57 3.08
N GLU A 27 -6.88 -24.09 2.25
CA GLU A 27 -5.83 -25.02 2.63
C GLU A 27 -4.47 -24.40 2.28
N VAL A 28 -3.59 -24.20 3.26
CA VAL A 28 -2.19 -23.80 2.99
C VAL A 28 -1.39 -25.03 2.62
N VAL A 29 -1.11 -25.20 1.34
CA VAL A 29 -0.41 -26.37 0.78
C VAL A 29 1.11 -26.26 0.88
N GLY A 30 1.64 -25.07 1.18
CA GLY A 30 3.08 -24.92 1.38
C GLY A 30 3.52 -23.48 1.63
N VAL A 31 4.78 -23.36 2.03
CA VAL A 31 5.46 -22.08 2.23
C VAL A 31 6.85 -22.12 1.59
N VAL A 32 7.19 -21.08 0.85
CA VAL A 32 8.49 -20.91 0.17
C VAL A 32 9.28 -19.80 0.84
N ASP A 33 10.52 -20.08 1.22
CA ASP A 33 11.49 -19.05 1.66
C ASP A 33 12.92 -19.55 1.46
N ALA A 34 13.86 -18.64 1.24
CA ALA A 34 15.28 -18.97 1.11
C ALA A 34 15.94 -19.29 2.47
N ASN A 35 15.30 -18.93 3.58
CA ASN A 35 15.83 -19.13 4.92
C ASN A 35 15.48 -20.51 5.47
N ALA A 36 16.39 -21.46 5.32
CA ALA A 36 16.21 -22.85 5.76
C ALA A 36 15.91 -22.99 7.27
N TYR A 37 16.45 -22.09 8.11
CA TYR A 37 16.17 -22.11 9.54
C TYR A 37 14.70 -21.76 9.84
N LEU A 38 14.18 -20.68 9.23
CA LEU A 38 12.78 -20.31 9.40
C LEU A 38 11.84 -21.41 8.87
N LEU A 39 12.15 -22.00 7.73
CA LEU A 39 11.38 -23.13 7.18
C LEU A 39 11.38 -24.32 8.13
N GLY A 40 12.53 -24.66 8.73
CA GLY A 40 12.65 -25.74 9.71
C GLY A 40 11.80 -25.49 10.96
N VAL A 41 11.82 -24.27 11.49
CA VAL A 41 10.99 -23.87 12.64
C VAL A 41 9.51 -23.97 12.29
N LEU A 42 9.11 -23.40 11.15
CA LEU A 42 7.71 -23.41 10.71
C LEU A 42 7.19 -24.87 10.57
N ARG A 43 7.91 -25.70 9.86
CA ARG A 43 7.56 -27.12 9.67
C ARG A 43 7.40 -27.87 10.99
N LYS A 44 8.35 -27.66 11.93
CA LYS A 44 8.32 -28.32 13.24
C LYS A 44 7.06 -27.98 14.04
N TYR A 45 6.63 -26.71 14.04
CA TYR A 45 5.54 -26.26 14.91
C TYR A 45 4.17 -26.23 14.25
N THR A 46 4.10 -26.24 12.91
CA THR A 46 2.84 -26.10 12.19
C THR A 46 2.48 -27.30 11.32
N GLY A 47 3.44 -28.15 10.99
CA GLY A 47 3.26 -29.26 10.06
C GLY A 47 3.11 -28.85 8.60
N VAL A 48 3.12 -27.55 8.27
CA VAL A 48 2.98 -27.05 6.88
C VAL A 48 4.19 -27.46 6.05
N ALA A 49 3.97 -27.90 4.82
CA ALA A 49 5.03 -28.20 3.87
C ALA A 49 5.88 -26.96 3.58
N THR A 50 7.19 -27.14 3.45
CA THR A 50 8.13 -26.03 3.30
C THR A 50 9.10 -26.28 2.16
N TYR A 51 9.37 -25.26 1.34
CA TYR A 51 10.17 -25.34 0.12
C TYR A 51 11.23 -24.25 0.10
N GLY A 52 12.45 -24.60 -0.31
CA GLY A 52 13.56 -23.64 -0.45
C GLY A 52 13.49 -22.81 -1.74
N THR A 53 12.75 -23.28 -2.75
CA THR A 53 12.58 -22.61 -4.05
C THR A 53 11.14 -22.66 -4.51
N LEU A 54 10.74 -21.72 -5.36
CA LEU A 54 9.40 -21.69 -5.95
C LEU A 54 9.19 -22.87 -6.91
N ASP A 55 10.19 -23.21 -7.72
CA ASP A 55 10.09 -24.35 -8.67
C ASP A 55 9.67 -25.63 -7.97
N ARG A 56 10.38 -25.96 -6.89
CA ARG A 56 10.06 -27.17 -6.12
C ARG A 56 8.66 -27.15 -5.51
N ALA A 57 8.21 -25.98 -5.06
CA ALA A 57 6.86 -25.83 -4.53
C ALA A 57 5.78 -26.02 -5.62
N LEU A 58 6.03 -25.55 -6.83
CA LEU A 58 5.12 -25.71 -7.97
C LEU A 58 5.03 -27.16 -8.43
N GLU A 59 6.14 -27.90 -8.40
CA GLU A 59 6.17 -29.33 -8.75
C GLU A 59 5.42 -30.21 -7.74
N GLU A 60 5.51 -29.88 -6.42
CA GLU A 60 5.04 -30.77 -5.36
C GLU A 60 3.68 -30.38 -4.77
N ALA A 61 3.33 -29.07 -4.73
CA ALA A 61 2.16 -28.60 -3.96
C ALA A 61 0.89 -28.36 -4.77
N ALA A 62 0.96 -28.18 -6.10
CA ALA A 62 -0.16 -27.89 -7.00
C ALA A 62 -1.15 -26.85 -6.42
N PRO A 63 -0.75 -25.60 -6.15
CA PRO A 63 -1.60 -24.57 -5.58
C PRO A 63 -2.59 -24.00 -6.61
N ASP A 64 -3.79 -23.60 -6.15
CA ASP A 64 -4.75 -22.81 -6.94
C ASP A 64 -4.39 -21.31 -6.93
N ALA A 65 -3.77 -20.86 -5.84
CA ALA A 65 -3.41 -19.46 -5.63
C ALA A 65 -2.10 -19.33 -4.85
N ALA A 66 -1.40 -18.22 -5.04
CA ALA A 66 -0.20 -17.87 -4.30
C ALA A 66 -0.27 -16.47 -3.71
N ILE A 67 0.31 -16.30 -2.51
CA ILE A 67 0.53 -15.01 -1.85
C ILE A 67 2.02 -14.71 -1.88
N VAL A 68 2.42 -13.69 -2.67
CA VAL A 68 3.82 -13.26 -2.81
C VAL A 68 4.10 -12.11 -1.85
N ALA A 69 4.96 -12.34 -0.86
CA ALA A 69 5.35 -11.39 0.18
C ALA A 69 6.88 -11.34 0.36
N THR A 70 7.60 -11.46 -0.74
CA THR A 70 9.07 -11.36 -0.85
C THR A 70 9.53 -9.89 -0.90
N PRO A 71 10.84 -9.58 -0.92
CA PRO A 71 11.32 -8.25 -1.29
C PRO A 71 10.84 -7.84 -2.69
N SER A 72 10.49 -6.55 -2.85
CA SER A 72 9.80 -6.04 -4.07
C SER A 72 10.53 -6.34 -5.39
N ARG A 73 11.86 -6.36 -5.38
CA ARG A 73 12.68 -6.72 -6.56
C ARG A 73 12.46 -8.16 -7.07
N LEU A 74 11.88 -9.04 -6.25
CA LEU A 74 11.59 -10.43 -6.59
C LEU A 74 10.12 -10.64 -7.02
N HIS A 75 9.27 -9.61 -6.90
CA HIS A 75 7.86 -9.74 -7.24
C HIS A 75 7.67 -10.10 -8.72
N ALA A 76 8.24 -9.30 -9.64
CA ALA A 76 8.02 -9.49 -11.07
C ALA A 76 8.38 -10.92 -11.56
N PRO A 77 9.60 -11.45 -11.33
CA PRO A 77 9.93 -12.79 -11.79
C PRO A 77 9.09 -13.90 -11.15
N MET A 78 8.78 -13.79 -9.83
CA MET A 78 7.98 -14.80 -9.15
C MET A 78 6.51 -14.78 -9.57
N VAL A 79 5.94 -13.57 -9.72
CA VAL A 79 4.57 -13.40 -10.20
C VAL A 79 4.43 -13.93 -11.62
N ARG A 80 5.36 -13.59 -12.52
CA ARG A 80 5.37 -14.11 -13.90
C ARG A 80 5.35 -15.64 -13.91
N GLN A 81 6.25 -16.27 -13.16
CA GLN A 81 6.32 -17.73 -13.06
C GLN A 81 5.00 -18.35 -12.57
N LEU A 82 4.35 -17.76 -11.58
CA LEU A 82 3.06 -18.21 -11.06
C LEU A 82 1.95 -18.07 -12.11
N LEU A 83 1.87 -16.92 -12.79
CA LEU A 83 0.90 -16.69 -13.85
C LEU A 83 1.11 -17.66 -15.03
N ASP A 84 2.37 -17.94 -15.42
CA ASP A 84 2.69 -18.91 -16.46
C ASP A 84 2.24 -20.34 -16.13
N CYS A 85 2.21 -20.67 -14.83
CA CYS A 85 1.67 -21.95 -14.33
C CYS A 85 0.14 -21.94 -14.14
N GLY A 86 -0.57 -20.85 -14.49
CA GLY A 86 -2.02 -20.76 -14.35
C GLY A 86 -2.50 -20.55 -12.91
N ILE A 87 -1.68 -19.98 -12.03
CA ILE A 87 -1.95 -19.81 -10.61
C ILE A 87 -2.42 -18.37 -10.35
N ALA A 88 -3.53 -18.22 -9.62
CA ALA A 88 -4.02 -16.93 -9.15
C ALA A 88 -3.03 -16.28 -8.17
N VAL A 89 -2.82 -14.95 -8.25
CA VAL A 89 -1.76 -14.30 -7.46
C VAL A 89 -2.26 -13.12 -6.64
N PHE A 90 -1.99 -13.17 -5.33
CA PHE A 90 -1.93 -12.01 -4.47
C PHE A 90 -0.47 -11.58 -4.32
N CYS A 91 -0.14 -10.34 -4.67
CA CYS A 91 1.21 -9.79 -4.55
C CYS A 91 1.24 -8.61 -3.56
N GLU A 92 2.22 -8.57 -2.65
CA GLU A 92 2.44 -7.38 -1.82
C GLU A 92 2.82 -6.16 -2.66
N LYS A 93 2.51 -4.98 -2.11
CA LYS A 93 2.83 -3.70 -2.76
C LYS A 93 4.31 -3.28 -2.53
N PRO A 94 4.91 -2.51 -3.46
CA PRO A 94 4.43 -2.23 -4.80
C PRO A 94 4.41 -3.51 -5.63
N MET A 95 3.57 -3.58 -6.67
CA MET A 95 3.50 -4.80 -7.48
C MET A 95 4.85 -5.11 -8.13
N THR A 96 5.49 -4.09 -8.73
CA THR A 96 6.88 -4.15 -9.19
C THR A 96 7.61 -2.83 -8.91
N LEU A 97 8.86 -2.72 -9.34
CA LEU A 97 9.65 -1.48 -9.27
C LEU A 97 9.70 -0.76 -10.64
N SER A 98 9.04 -1.30 -11.65
CA SER A 98 8.96 -0.79 -13.02
C SER A 98 7.51 -0.79 -13.50
N ALA A 99 7.01 0.34 -13.97
CA ALA A 99 5.66 0.43 -14.52
C ALA A 99 5.47 -0.51 -15.72
N ALA A 100 6.51 -0.65 -16.57
CA ALA A 100 6.46 -1.56 -17.72
C ALA A 100 6.29 -3.02 -17.29
N GLU A 101 7.04 -3.47 -16.27
CA GLU A 101 6.87 -4.83 -15.72
C GLU A 101 5.47 -5.03 -15.12
N SER A 102 4.92 -3.98 -14.47
CA SER A 102 3.56 -4.02 -13.93
C SER A 102 2.50 -4.15 -15.01
N ASP A 103 2.66 -3.42 -16.12
CA ASP A 103 1.77 -3.50 -17.27
C ASP A 103 1.83 -4.89 -17.92
N GLU A 104 3.04 -5.42 -18.16
CA GLU A 104 3.22 -6.78 -18.71
C GLU A 104 2.58 -7.87 -17.85
N LEU A 105 2.70 -7.77 -16.52
CA LEU A 105 2.09 -8.76 -15.61
C LEU A 105 0.56 -8.62 -15.58
N ALA A 106 0.02 -7.41 -15.69
CA ALA A 106 -1.41 -7.18 -15.78
C ALA A 106 -2.00 -7.74 -17.09
N GLU A 107 -1.30 -7.54 -18.21
CA GLU A 107 -1.67 -8.09 -19.52
C GLU A 107 -1.62 -9.64 -19.51
N LEU A 108 -0.52 -10.22 -19.01
CA LEU A 108 -0.37 -11.67 -18.89
C LEU A 108 -1.48 -12.29 -18.04
N ALA A 109 -1.82 -11.66 -16.91
CA ALA A 109 -2.91 -12.14 -16.06
C ALA A 109 -4.27 -12.08 -16.75
N ALA A 110 -4.53 -11.02 -17.53
CA ALA A 110 -5.75 -10.87 -18.31
C ALA A 110 -5.84 -11.91 -19.44
N GLU A 111 -4.76 -12.12 -20.19
CA GLU A 111 -4.68 -13.15 -21.24
C GLU A 111 -4.92 -14.55 -20.72
N ARG A 112 -4.43 -14.84 -19.52
CA ARG A 112 -4.60 -16.16 -18.85
C ARG A 112 -5.93 -16.31 -18.14
N GLY A 113 -6.73 -15.23 -18.01
CA GLY A 113 -7.99 -15.23 -17.25
C GLY A 113 -7.78 -15.57 -15.76
N LEU A 114 -6.73 -15.01 -15.13
CA LEU A 114 -6.35 -15.33 -13.76
C LEU A 114 -6.77 -14.23 -12.78
N VAL A 115 -7.23 -14.67 -11.60
CA VAL A 115 -7.55 -13.76 -10.50
C VAL A 115 -6.26 -13.18 -9.93
N THR A 116 -6.19 -11.85 -9.85
CA THR A 116 -5.04 -11.13 -9.30
C THR A 116 -5.46 -10.09 -8.28
N GLN A 117 -4.58 -9.81 -7.31
CA GLN A 117 -4.76 -8.73 -6.35
C GLN A 117 -3.41 -8.24 -5.83
N VAL A 118 -3.30 -6.92 -5.58
CA VAL A 118 -2.14 -6.31 -4.92
C VAL A 118 -2.52 -5.85 -3.51
N GLY A 119 -1.59 -5.95 -2.57
CA GLY A 119 -1.78 -5.72 -1.14
C GLY A 119 -1.99 -4.25 -0.72
N TYR A 120 -2.74 -3.46 -1.48
CA TYR A 120 -3.14 -2.11 -1.12
C TYR A 120 -4.33 -2.12 -0.14
N HIS A 121 -4.05 -2.45 1.11
CA HIS A 121 -5.06 -2.69 2.15
C HIS A 121 -5.97 -1.48 2.45
N ASN A 122 -5.56 -0.25 2.14
CA ASN A 122 -6.38 0.94 2.43
C ASN A 122 -7.74 0.93 1.73
N ARG A 123 -7.90 0.31 0.55
CA ARG A 123 -9.21 0.17 -0.11
C ARG A 123 -10.19 -0.74 0.63
N PHE A 124 -9.75 -1.41 1.71
CA PHE A 124 -10.56 -2.24 2.59
C PHE A 124 -10.80 -1.59 3.97
N VAL A 125 -10.37 -0.37 4.19
CA VAL A 125 -10.66 0.42 5.40
C VAL A 125 -12.03 1.08 5.23
N GLY A 126 -12.93 0.90 6.20
CA GLY A 126 -14.33 1.35 6.12
C GLY A 126 -14.48 2.84 5.78
N THR A 127 -13.66 3.72 6.35
CA THR A 127 -13.68 5.14 6.04
C THR A 127 -13.33 5.45 4.58
N PHE A 128 -12.32 4.77 4.02
CA PHE A 128 -11.92 4.96 2.62
C PHE A 128 -12.91 4.32 1.65
N THR A 129 -13.54 3.21 2.03
CA THR A 129 -14.65 2.61 1.27
C THR A 129 -15.85 3.56 1.23
N GLU A 130 -16.13 4.23 2.33
CA GLU A 130 -17.22 5.22 2.41
C GLU A 130 -16.94 6.45 1.54
N VAL A 131 -15.68 6.93 1.46
CA VAL A 131 -15.30 7.97 0.48
C VAL A 131 -15.67 7.52 -0.94
N ARG A 132 -15.34 6.28 -1.34
CA ARG A 132 -15.68 5.76 -2.68
C ARG A 132 -17.18 5.77 -2.91
N ARG A 133 -17.97 5.26 -1.94
CA ARG A 133 -19.44 5.25 -2.01
C ARG A 133 -20.01 6.65 -2.20
N LEU A 134 -19.53 7.63 -1.44
CA LEU A 134 -20.01 9.01 -1.53
C LEU A 134 -19.64 9.67 -2.88
N LEU A 135 -18.47 9.34 -3.45
CA LEU A 135 -18.09 9.82 -4.77
C LEU A 135 -18.93 9.16 -5.88
N ASP A 136 -19.25 7.86 -5.76
CA ASP A 136 -20.14 7.16 -6.69
C ASP A 136 -21.56 7.73 -6.68
N LEU A 137 -22.01 8.27 -5.54
CA LEU A 137 -23.29 8.97 -5.38
C LEU A 137 -23.21 10.46 -5.72
N GLU A 138 -22.06 10.95 -6.21
CA GLU A 138 -21.82 12.37 -6.49
C GLU A 138 -22.14 13.29 -5.30
N ALA A 139 -22.01 12.78 -4.05
CA ALA A 139 -22.46 13.46 -2.82
C ALA A 139 -21.85 14.86 -2.62
N ILE A 140 -20.65 15.10 -3.12
CA ILE A 140 -19.99 16.42 -3.08
C ILE A 140 -19.90 17.07 -4.48
N GLY A 141 -20.59 16.51 -5.49
CA GLY A 141 -20.51 16.96 -6.87
C GLY A 141 -19.13 16.75 -7.49
N SER A 142 -18.79 17.51 -8.54
CA SER A 142 -17.50 17.41 -9.22
C SER A 142 -16.36 17.84 -8.30
N VAL A 143 -15.35 17.00 -8.14
CA VAL A 143 -14.13 17.30 -7.35
C VAL A 143 -13.30 18.34 -8.08
N THR A 144 -12.99 19.45 -7.42
CA THR A 144 -12.22 20.58 -7.98
C THR A 144 -10.76 20.55 -7.55
N HIS A 145 -10.47 20.16 -6.31
CA HIS A 145 -9.10 19.99 -5.81
C HIS A 145 -9.10 19.09 -4.58
N GLY A 146 -7.91 18.67 -4.14
CA GLY A 146 -7.77 17.84 -2.95
C GLY A 146 -6.35 17.79 -2.42
N LEU A 147 -6.20 17.12 -1.27
CA LEU A 147 -4.95 16.80 -0.62
C LEU A 147 -4.84 15.28 -0.45
N ALA A 148 -3.67 14.75 -0.76
CA ALA A 148 -3.33 13.35 -0.58
C ALA A 148 -2.06 13.26 0.26
N GLU A 149 -2.16 12.71 1.49
CA GLU A 149 -1.12 12.83 2.49
C GLU A 149 -0.77 11.48 3.12
N ALA A 150 0.53 11.25 3.35
CA ALA A 150 1.01 10.09 4.10
C ALA A 150 2.26 10.45 4.94
N TYR A 151 2.15 10.35 6.27
CA TYR A 151 3.22 10.74 7.18
C TYR A 151 3.58 9.61 8.15
N GLY A 152 4.84 9.61 8.64
CA GLY A 152 5.26 8.68 9.68
C GLY A 152 6.76 8.69 9.98
N PRO A 153 7.21 8.05 11.08
CA PRO A 153 8.56 8.18 11.62
C PRO A 153 9.53 7.07 11.20
N VAL A 154 9.50 6.59 9.95
CA VAL A 154 10.27 5.39 9.53
C VAL A 154 11.77 5.58 9.69
N VAL A 155 12.32 6.68 9.16
CA VAL A 155 13.78 6.91 9.15
C VAL A 155 14.34 7.36 10.49
N LEU A 156 13.49 7.80 11.39
CA LEU A 156 13.88 8.24 12.73
C LEU A 156 14.01 7.06 13.71
N LYS A 157 13.58 5.87 13.34
CA LYS A 157 13.76 4.66 14.12
C LYS A 157 15.11 4.04 13.81
N PRO A 158 15.89 3.62 14.83
CA PRO A 158 17.12 2.89 14.59
C PRO A 158 16.81 1.59 13.81
N ALA A 159 17.14 1.56 12.53
CA ALA A 159 17.02 0.38 11.71
C ALA A 159 18.27 0.31 10.82
N THR A 160 19.13 -0.65 11.07
CA THR A 160 20.29 -0.91 10.23
C THR A 160 19.93 -1.97 9.20
N GLY A 161 20.19 -1.68 7.91
CA GLY A 161 20.20 -2.68 6.84
C GLY A 161 18.83 -3.19 6.37
N THR A 162 17.74 -2.43 6.56
CA THR A 162 16.44 -2.81 6.01
C THR A 162 16.35 -2.45 4.52
N TRP A 163 15.50 -3.14 3.75
CA TRP A 163 15.19 -2.82 2.36
C TRP A 163 14.75 -1.35 2.16
N ARG A 164 14.14 -0.74 3.17
CA ARG A 164 13.67 0.65 3.13
C ARG A 164 14.77 1.68 2.88
N SER A 165 16.00 1.39 3.32
CA SER A 165 17.16 2.28 3.11
C SER A 165 17.87 2.07 1.78
N LYS A 166 17.40 1.15 0.94
CA LYS A 166 18.02 0.79 -0.35
C LYS A 166 17.08 1.07 -1.50
N ARG A 167 17.47 1.98 -2.40
CA ARG A 167 16.66 2.33 -3.58
C ARG A 167 16.40 1.13 -4.50
N THR A 168 17.41 0.25 -4.67
CA THR A 168 17.32 -0.95 -5.51
C THR A 168 16.36 -2.03 -4.98
N GLU A 169 15.96 -1.93 -3.71
CA GLU A 169 15.00 -2.84 -3.09
C GLU A 169 13.58 -2.22 -3.00
N GLY A 170 13.36 -1.05 -3.61
CA GLY A 170 12.10 -0.32 -3.49
C GLY A 170 12.00 0.51 -2.22
N GLY A 171 13.13 0.92 -1.64
CA GLY A 171 13.17 1.83 -0.50
C GLY A 171 12.86 3.27 -0.91
N GLY A 172 12.48 4.08 0.09
CA GLY A 172 12.05 5.46 -0.08
C GLY A 172 10.58 5.67 0.25
N CYS A 173 10.22 6.88 0.65
CA CYS A 173 8.84 7.16 1.04
C CYS A 173 7.89 7.14 -0.18
N LEU A 174 8.41 7.32 -1.40
CA LEU A 174 7.63 7.22 -2.63
C LEU A 174 7.05 5.79 -2.82
N TYR A 175 7.88 4.76 -2.73
CA TYR A 175 7.44 3.36 -2.89
C TYR A 175 6.72 2.80 -1.67
N ASP A 176 7.09 3.26 -0.46
CA ASP A 176 6.50 2.69 0.75
C ASP A 176 5.22 3.42 1.17
N TYR A 177 5.24 4.77 1.27
CA TYR A 177 4.12 5.57 1.76
C TYR A 177 3.25 6.16 0.66
N ALA A 178 3.86 6.82 -0.34
CA ALA A 178 3.09 7.46 -1.39
C ALA A 178 2.25 6.47 -2.19
N ALA A 179 2.78 5.25 -2.44
CA ALA A 179 2.05 4.21 -3.13
C ALA A 179 0.65 3.94 -2.56
N HIS A 180 0.48 4.01 -1.25
CA HIS A 180 -0.83 3.80 -0.61
C HIS A 180 -1.82 4.93 -0.89
N VAL A 181 -1.38 6.18 -0.81
CA VAL A 181 -2.28 7.32 -1.04
C VAL A 181 -2.52 7.55 -2.53
N LEU A 182 -1.53 7.28 -3.39
CA LEU A 182 -1.69 7.33 -4.85
C LEU A 182 -2.69 6.27 -5.34
N ASN A 183 -2.65 5.07 -4.76
CA ASN A 183 -3.64 4.04 -5.04
C ASN A 183 -5.06 4.46 -4.68
N LEU A 184 -5.25 5.23 -3.59
CA LEU A 184 -6.56 5.82 -3.24
C LEU A 184 -6.97 6.91 -4.23
N VAL A 185 -6.05 7.79 -4.64
CA VAL A 185 -6.34 8.82 -5.65
C VAL A 185 -6.82 8.20 -6.96
N ASN A 186 -6.10 7.19 -7.48
CA ASN A 186 -6.51 6.46 -8.68
C ASN A 186 -7.90 5.82 -8.51
N TRP A 187 -8.17 5.24 -7.35
CA TRP A 187 -9.46 4.61 -7.08
C TRP A 187 -10.63 5.59 -7.06
N TYR A 188 -10.41 6.77 -6.50
CA TYR A 188 -11.47 7.78 -6.32
C TYR A 188 -11.72 8.60 -7.57
N LEU A 189 -10.67 8.98 -8.27
CA LEU A 189 -10.71 10.05 -9.29
C LEU A 189 -10.21 9.59 -10.66
N GLY A 190 -9.85 8.30 -10.79
CA GLY A 190 -9.16 7.79 -11.97
C GLY A 190 -7.67 8.20 -12.00
N GLN A 191 -6.95 7.69 -12.97
CA GLN A 191 -5.54 8.00 -13.14
C GLN A 191 -5.37 9.49 -13.51
N PRO A 192 -4.55 10.28 -12.77
CA PRO A 192 -4.19 11.63 -13.17
C PRO A 192 -3.62 11.68 -14.60
N CYS A 193 -3.86 12.76 -15.29
CA CYS A 193 -3.36 12.93 -16.67
C CYS A 193 -1.98 13.59 -16.73
N ALA A 194 -1.53 14.22 -15.65
CA ALA A 194 -0.19 14.82 -15.52
C ALA A 194 0.24 14.91 -14.06
N VAL A 195 1.55 15.01 -13.87
CA VAL A 195 2.20 15.38 -12.61
C VAL A 195 3.10 16.58 -12.84
N GLY A 196 3.34 17.39 -11.80
CA GLY A 196 4.21 18.56 -11.95
C GLY A 196 4.71 19.10 -10.62
N GLY A 197 5.87 19.77 -10.67
CA GLY A 197 6.50 20.34 -9.50
C GLY A 197 6.95 19.31 -8.48
N THR A 198 7.26 18.11 -8.91
CA THR A 198 7.66 17.04 -8.00
C THR A 198 9.00 17.31 -7.37
N THR A 199 9.02 17.36 -6.06
CA THR A 199 10.23 17.41 -5.25
C THR A 199 10.41 16.12 -4.46
N MET A 200 11.62 15.58 -4.48
CA MET A 200 12.03 14.41 -3.70
C MET A 200 13.30 14.75 -2.93
N THR A 201 13.20 14.74 -1.61
CA THR A 201 14.32 15.15 -0.74
C THR A 201 14.73 14.01 0.19
N SER A 202 16.05 13.94 0.46
CA SER A 202 16.68 13.02 1.39
C SER A 202 17.26 13.85 2.53
N VAL A 203 16.56 13.94 3.66
CA VAL A 203 16.98 14.73 4.84
C VAL A 203 17.76 13.86 5.82
N PHE A 204 17.25 12.67 6.11
CA PHE A 204 17.81 11.73 7.09
C PHE A 204 18.36 10.47 6.43
N SER A 205 17.84 10.11 5.25
CA SER A 205 18.29 8.97 4.45
C SER A 205 19.47 9.37 3.55
N ARG A 206 20.32 8.39 3.18
CA ARG A 206 21.45 8.63 2.28
C ARG A 206 21.12 8.27 0.82
N GLU A 207 20.37 7.21 0.59
CA GLU A 207 20.12 6.65 -0.75
C GLU A 207 18.66 6.77 -1.19
N THR A 208 17.75 7.04 -0.26
CA THR A 208 16.31 7.05 -0.50
C THR A 208 15.70 8.40 -0.15
N ASP A 209 14.54 8.68 -0.72
CA ASP A 209 13.76 9.87 -0.44
C ASP A 209 13.06 9.74 0.92
N ASP A 210 13.07 10.83 1.69
CA ASP A 210 12.34 10.97 2.96
C ASP A 210 11.04 11.73 2.78
N GLN A 211 10.99 12.60 1.78
CA GLN A 211 9.86 13.48 1.49
C GLN A 211 9.58 13.50 -0.01
N VAL A 212 8.31 13.53 -0.37
CA VAL A 212 7.82 13.70 -1.74
C VAL A 212 6.67 14.69 -1.71
N ALA A 213 6.73 15.72 -2.54
CA ALA A 213 5.62 16.62 -2.80
C ALA A 213 5.43 16.77 -4.31
N SER A 214 4.19 16.89 -4.76
CA SER A 214 3.85 17.05 -6.18
C SER A 214 2.43 17.56 -6.35
N THR A 215 2.10 18.03 -7.54
CA THR A 215 0.73 18.29 -7.97
C THR A 215 0.32 17.29 -9.04
N LEU A 216 -0.80 16.61 -8.81
CA LEU A 216 -1.41 15.67 -9.74
C LEU A 216 -2.57 16.38 -10.44
N THR A 217 -2.58 16.43 -11.78
CA THR A 217 -3.68 17.01 -12.56
C THR A 217 -4.69 15.94 -12.92
N LEU A 218 -5.98 16.21 -12.67
CA LEU A 218 -7.07 15.27 -12.94
C LEU A 218 -7.60 15.40 -14.36
N PRO A 219 -8.06 14.32 -15.02
CA PRO A 219 -8.60 14.36 -16.40
C PRO A 219 -9.80 15.30 -16.57
N GLY A 220 -10.65 15.42 -15.54
CA GLY A 220 -11.83 16.30 -15.55
C GLY A 220 -11.54 17.76 -15.19
N GLY A 221 -10.27 18.15 -15.06
CA GLY A 221 -9.86 19.41 -14.46
C GLY A 221 -9.75 19.27 -12.93
N GLY A 222 -9.10 20.24 -12.31
CA GLY A 222 -8.77 20.17 -10.88
C GLY A 222 -7.44 19.49 -10.60
N SER A 223 -7.04 19.47 -9.32
CA SER A 223 -5.73 19.00 -8.92
C SER A 223 -5.72 18.38 -7.54
N ILE A 224 -4.78 17.46 -7.32
CA ILE A 224 -4.49 16.90 -6.00
C ILE A 224 -3.07 17.29 -5.61
N ALA A 225 -2.91 17.97 -4.48
CA ALA A 225 -1.60 18.18 -3.88
C ALA A 225 -1.20 16.91 -3.11
N LEU A 226 -0.08 16.32 -3.51
CA LEU A 226 0.54 15.18 -2.84
C LEU A 226 1.56 15.68 -1.83
N SER A 227 1.50 15.19 -0.60
CA SER A 227 2.50 15.45 0.44
C SER A 227 2.78 14.18 1.23
N VAL A 228 4.01 13.70 1.13
CA VAL A 228 4.44 12.46 1.78
C VAL A 228 5.73 12.68 2.53
N ASN A 229 5.78 12.22 3.79
CA ASN A 229 6.97 12.33 4.61
C ASN A 229 7.05 11.16 5.60
N TRP A 230 8.14 10.41 5.56
CA TRP A 230 8.36 9.33 6.53
C TRP A 230 9.37 9.65 7.63
N SER A 231 9.69 10.93 7.79
CA SER A 231 10.52 11.48 8.88
C SER A 231 9.74 12.33 9.89
N ASP A 232 8.42 12.16 9.96
CA ASP A 232 7.55 12.87 10.90
C ASP A 232 7.35 12.04 12.18
N GLU A 233 7.98 12.48 13.28
CA GLU A 233 7.84 11.82 14.60
C GLU A 233 6.62 12.29 15.41
N SER A 234 5.89 13.29 14.93
CA SER A 234 4.65 13.75 15.56
C SER A 234 3.55 12.68 15.50
N VAL A 235 3.67 11.74 14.59
CA VAL A 235 2.78 10.59 14.43
C VAL A 235 3.47 9.27 14.79
N ARG A 236 2.77 8.42 15.55
CA ARG A 236 3.34 7.15 16.03
C ARG A 236 3.49 6.07 14.95
N LYS A 237 2.59 6.06 13.98
CA LYS A 237 2.52 5.11 12.84
C LYS A 237 2.23 5.88 11.57
N MET A 238 2.39 5.22 10.43
CA MET A 238 1.97 5.79 9.15
C MET A 238 0.50 6.24 9.22
N THR A 239 0.28 7.50 8.88
CA THR A 239 -1.05 8.06 8.60
C THR A 239 -1.26 8.07 7.09
N THR A 240 -2.50 7.90 6.65
CA THR A 240 -2.92 8.14 5.28
C THR A 240 -4.18 8.99 5.36
N ARG A 241 -4.21 10.11 4.64
CA ARG A 241 -5.31 11.08 4.66
C ARG A 241 -5.65 11.50 3.26
N ILE A 242 -6.94 11.69 3.02
CA ILE A 242 -7.48 12.27 1.79
C ILE A 242 -8.42 13.40 2.17
N THR A 243 -8.26 14.56 1.56
CA THR A 243 -9.24 15.65 1.60
C THR A 243 -9.65 15.99 0.18
N LEU A 244 -10.93 16.02 -0.11
CA LEU A 244 -11.49 16.33 -1.42
C LEU A 244 -12.49 17.47 -1.28
N TRP A 245 -12.36 18.51 -2.12
CA TRP A 245 -13.34 19.59 -2.26
C TRP A 245 -14.07 19.45 -3.58
N GLY A 246 -15.38 19.37 -3.51
CA GLY A 246 -16.27 19.34 -4.67
C GLY A 246 -17.21 20.54 -4.70
N THR A 247 -17.96 20.64 -5.78
CA THR A 247 -18.94 21.73 -5.99
C THR A 247 -20.07 21.70 -4.95
N GLY A 248 -20.45 20.51 -4.46
CA GLY A 248 -21.51 20.30 -3.48
C GLY A 248 -21.04 20.12 -2.03
N GLY A 249 -19.73 20.04 -1.76
CA GLY A 249 -19.24 19.80 -0.40
C GLY A 249 -17.77 19.49 -0.28
N ARG A 250 -17.39 18.90 0.86
CA ARG A 250 -16.04 18.49 1.18
C ARG A 250 -16.05 17.14 1.88
N ILE A 251 -15.08 16.29 1.58
CA ILE A 251 -14.80 15.05 2.31
C ILE A 251 -13.36 15.14 2.87
N PHE A 252 -13.20 14.81 4.14
CA PHE A 252 -11.92 14.44 4.74
C PHE A 252 -12.03 13.01 5.24
N ALA A 253 -11.01 12.20 5.04
CA ALA A 253 -10.95 10.85 5.59
C ALA A 253 -9.52 10.45 5.97
N ASP A 254 -9.41 9.78 7.09
CA ASP A 254 -8.25 8.97 7.45
C ASP A 254 -8.71 7.55 7.84
N ARG A 255 -7.82 6.75 8.44
CA ARG A 255 -8.15 5.36 8.82
C ARG A 255 -9.13 5.26 9.98
N GLN A 256 -9.42 6.34 10.69
CA GLN A 256 -10.22 6.34 11.92
C GLN A 256 -11.59 6.98 11.72
N GLU A 257 -11.63 8.04 10.92
CA GLU A 257 -12.86 8.81 10.71
C GLU A 257 -13.00 9.35 9.30
N ILE A 258 -14.25 9.65 8.94
CA ILE A 258 -14.61 10.43 7.77
C ILE A 258 -15.43 11.63 8.22
N GLN A 259 -15.10 12.83 7.74
CA GLN A 259 -15.81 14.07 7.95
C GLN A 259 -16.33 14.57 6.61
N VAL A 260 -17.64 14.79 6.53
CA VAL A 260 -18.31 15.21 5.29
C VAL A 260 -19.07 16.49 5.56
N TYR A 261 -18.78 17.53 4.80
CA TYR A 261 -19.58 18.75 4.77
C TYR A 261 -20.39 18.80 3.48
N LEU A 262 -21.71 18.87 3.59
CA LEU A 262 -22.63 19.03 2.46
C LEU A 262 -23.17 20.46 2.47
N ARG A 263 -23.04 21.14 1.31
CA ARG A 263 -23.58 22.50 1.15
C ARG A 263 -25.10 22.49 1.18
N ASP A 264 -25.69 23.63 1.61
CA ASP A 264 -27.13 23.84 1.50
C ASP A 264 -27.56 23.70 0.03
N GLY A 265 -28.66 22.97 -0.19
CA GLY A 265 -29.20 22.68 -1.52
C GLY A 265 -28.54 21.45 -2.22
N THR A 266 -27.50 20.84 -1.65
CA THR A 266 -27.00 19.53 -2.10
C THR A 266 -27.86 18.43 -1.48
N PRO A 267 -28.51 17.55 -2.28
CA PRO A 267 -29.27 16.44 -1.74
C PRO A 267 -28.35 15.50 -0.92
N PRO A 268 -28.60 15.30 0.38
CA PRO A 268 -27.78 14.43 1.17
C PRO A 268 -28.04 12.95 0.80
N PRO A 269 -26.98 12.11 0.68
CA PRO A 269 -27.17 10.68 0.55
C PRO A 269 -27.69 10.06 1.87
N ASP A 270 -28.20 8.84 1.80
CA ASP A 270 -28.72 8.12 2.96
C ASP A 270 -27.69 8.06 4.09
N GLY A 271 -28.17 8.41 5.30
CA GLY A 271 -27.33 8.47 6.50
C GLY A 271 -26.47 9.72 6.64
N TYR A 272 -26.75 10.77 5.86
CA TYR A 272 -26.13 12.09 5.93
C TYR A 272 -27.18 13.21 6.00
N GLN A 273 -26.76 14.40 6.41
CA GLN A 273 -27.58 15.60 6.47
C GLN A 273 -26.81 16.82 5.95
N PRO A 274 -27.43 17.91 5.54
CA PRO A 274 -26.77 19.16 5.21
C PRO A 274 -25.86 19.63 6.35
N GLY A 275 -24.74 20.28 6.02
CA GLY A 275 -23.72 20.67 7.00
C GLY A 275 -22.73 19.54 7.33
N TRP A 276 -22.20 19.55 8.55
CA TRP A 276 -21.17 18.61 8.98
C TRP A 276 -21.73 17.26 9.43
N ASN A 277 -21.09 16.21 8.95
CA ASN A 277 -21.32 14.82 9.35
C ASN A 277 -19.97 14.18 9.68
N VAL A 278 -19.92 13.39 10.75
CA VAL A 278 -18.74 12.63 11.15
C VAL A 278 -19.16 11.18 11.38
N LYS A 279 -18.40 10.24 10.81
CA LYS A 279 -18.57 8.81 11.08
C LYS A 279 -17.19 8.18 11.37
N TYR A 280 -17.17 7.18 12.21
CA TYR A 280 -15.97 6.49 12.61
C TYR A 280 -15.83 5.14 11.90
N THR A 281 -14.59 4.66 11.78
CA THR A 281 -14.30 3.36 11.16
C THR A 281 -15.07 2.22 11.81
N THR A 282 -15.33 2.29 13.11
CA THR A 282 -16.12 1.30 13.87
C THR A 282 -17.59 1.22 13.46
N GLU A 283 -18.11 2.27 12.84
CA GLU A 283 -19.48 2.29 12.31
C GLU A 283 -19.56 1.82 10.85
N LEU A 284 -18.45 1.93 10.13
CA LEU A 284 -18.35 1.75 8.69
C LEU A 284 -17.70 0.42 8.29
N THR A 285 -16.99 -0.21 9.20
CA THR A 285 -16.29 -1.48 8.92
C THR A 285 -17.21 -2.65 9.23
N PRO A 286 -17.53 -3.52 8.26
CA PRO A 286 -18.24 -4.76 8.51
C PRO A 286 -17.51 -5.64 9.52
N ALA A 287 -18.24 -6.48 10.23
CA ALA A 287 -17.63 -7.46 11.12
C ALA A 287 -16.89 -8.52 10.30
N GLU A 288 -15.60 -8.68 10.60
CA GLU A 288 -14.74 -9.68 9.99
C GLU A 288 -14.77 -11.00 10.80
N SER A 289 -14.40 -12.10 10.14
CA SER A 289 -14.40 -13.43 10.77
C SER A 289 -13.39 -13.52 11.93
N PHE A 290 -12.33 -12.72 11.90
CA PHE A 290 -11.35 -12.60 12.99
C PHE A 290 -10.52 -11.33 12.85
N TYR A 291 -9.92 -10.89 13.97
CA TYR A 291 -9.01 -9.76 14.03
C TYR A 291 -7.59 -10.24 14.40
N LEU A 292 -6.65 -10.13 13.47
CA LEU A 292 -5.25 -10.47 13.75
C LEU A 292 -4.30 -9.28 13.60
N ARG A 293 -4.46 -8.47 12.55
CA ARG A 293 -3.56 -7.35 12.22
C ARG A 293 -4.30 -6.03 12.01
N GLY A 294 -5.54 -6.11 11.62
CA GLY A 294 -6.48 -5.06 11.25
C GLY A 294 -7.54 -5.69 10.36
N GLU A 295 -8.75 -5.18 10.45
CA GLU A 295 -9.91 -5.67 9.68
C GLU A 295 -9.59 -5.64 8.17
N GLU A 296 -8.95 -4.60 7.70
CA GLU A 296 -8.58 -4.39 6.31
C GLU A 296 -7.63 -5.47 5.76
N TYR A 297 -6.80 -6.07 6.61
CA TYR A 297 -5.91 -7.17 6.19
C TYR A 297 -6.67 -8.50 6.05
N THR A 298 -7.64 -8.75 6.91
CA THR A 298 -8.52 -9.92 6.80
C THR A 298 -9.42 -9.77 5.58
N ALA A 299 -10.11 -8.64 5.45
CA ALA A 299 -11.02 -8.34 4.35
C ALA A 299 -10.36 -8.47 2.97
N GLN A 300 -9.13 -7.97 2.79
CA GLN A 300 -8.43 -8.09 1.51
C GLN A 300 -8.12 -9.55 1.13
N LEU A 301 -7.77 -10.39 2.11
CA LEU A 301 -7.47 -11.81 1.86
C LEU A 301 -8.76 -12.60 1.61
N GLU A 302 -9.82 -12.34 2.36
CA GLU A 302 -11.15 -12.93 2.12
C GLU A 302 -11.67 -12.57 0.73
N HIS A 303 -11.51 -11.31 0.33
CA HIS A 303 -11.86 -10.84 -1.01
C HIS A 303 -11.09 -11.61 -2.10
N PHE A 304 -9.77 -11.74 -1.97
CA PHE A 304 -8.94 -12.49 -2.90
C PHE A 304 -9.36 -13.96 -2.98
N VAL A 305 -9.43 -14.66 -1.85
CA VAL A 305 -9.81 -16.09 -1.79
C VAL A 305 -11.21 -16.32 -2.35
N THR A 306 -12.15 -15.43 -2.05
CA THR A 306 -13.52 -15.54 -2.58
C THR A 306 -13.53 -15.44 -4.10
N ARG A 307 -12.78 -14.47 -4.68
CA ARG A 307 -12.66 -14.32 -6.13
C ARG A 307 -12.01 -15.54 -6.78
N VAL A 308 -10.96 -16.10 -6.17
CA VAL A 308 -10.35 -17.36 -6.67
C VAL A 308 -11.36 -18.49 -6.67
N ARG A 309 -12.12 -18.65 -5.58
CA ARG A 309 -13.14 -19.71 -5.45
C ARG A 309 -14.27 -19.58 -6.46
N THR A 310 -14.67 -18.36 -6.80
CA THR A 310 -15.78 -18.09 -7.73
C THR A 310 -15.33 -17.89 -9.18
N GLY A 311 -14.03 -17.78 -9.43
CA GLY A 311 -13.49 -17.46 -10.76
C GLY A 311 -13.76 -16.00 -11.19
N THR A 312 -14.05 -15.10 -10.24
CA THR A 312 -14.40 -13.70 -10.53
C THR A 312 -13.13 -12.88 -10.80
N LEU A 313 -12.92 -12.45 -12.04
CA LEU A 313 -11.73 -11.69 -12.45
C LEU A 313 -11.77 -10.23 -11.98
N GLU A 314 -12.95 -9.62 -12.00
CA GLU A 314 -13.14 -8.26 -11.51
C GLU A 314 -13.00 -8.17 -9.99
N GLY A 315 -12.51 -7.03 -9.49
CA GLY A 315 -12.37 -6.83 -8.06
C GLY A 315 -11.51 -5.65 -7.66
N ILE A 316 -11.35 -5.50 -6.37
CA ILE A 316 -10.55 -4.43 -5.77
C ILE A 316 -9.05 -4.78 -5.91
N ASN A 317 -8.24 -3.78 -6.31
CA ASN A 317 -6.77 -3.91 -6.41
C ASN A 317 -6.29 -5.01 -7.37
N THR A 318 -6.97 -5.22 -8.49
CA THR A 318 -6.44 -6.09 -9.56
C THR A 318 -5.08 -5.59 -10.05
N PHE A 319 -4.31 -6.44 -10.73
CA PHE A 319 -3.02 -6.03 -11.28
C PHE A 319 -3.16 -4.84 -12.24
N ALA A 320 -4.21 -4.80 -13.07
CA ALA A 320 -4.48 -3.66 -13.93
C ALA A 320 -4.63 -2.35 -13.14
N SER A 321 -5.42 -2.35 -12.06
CA SER A 321 -5.61 -1.15 -11.24
C SER A 321 -4.35 -0.78 -10.40
N ALA A 322 -3.51 -1.76 -10.08
CA ALA A 322 -2.25 -1.52 -9.36
C ALA A 322 -1.16 -0.98 -10.29
N ALA A 323 -1.12 -1.43 -11.55
CA ALA A 323 -0.21 -0.91 -12.57
C ALA A 323 -0.39 0.60 -12.78
N GLU A 324 -1.62 1.13 -12.67
CA GLU A 324 -1.88 2.58 -12.69
C GLU A 324 -1.12 3.30 -11.57
N THR A 325 -1.03 2.70 -10.39
CA THR A 325 -0.29 3.27 -9.26
C THR A 325 1.21 3.27 -9.53
N ASP A 326 1.75 2.18 -10.07
CA ASP A 326 3.17 2.04 -10.38
C ASP A 326 3.57 3.00 -11.55
N ARG A 327 2.69 3.22 -12.55
CA ARG A 327 2.86 4.25 -13.58
C ARG A 327 2.94 5.66 -12.97
N LEU A 328 2.08 5.97 -12.02
CA LEU A 328 2.06 7.27 -11.36
C LEU A 328 3.34 7.50 -10.52
N ILE A 329 3.82 6.46 -9.83
CA ILE A 329 5.11 6.48 -9.12
C ILE A 329 6.25 6.79 -10.10
N GLU A 330 6.26 6.16 -11.28
CA GLU A 330 7.29 6.41 -12.29
C GLU A 330 7.22 7.83 -12.86
N TRP A 331 6.02 8.38 -13.09
CA TRP A 331 5.84 9.77 -13.53
C TRP A 331 6.41 10.76 -12.51
N LEU A 332 6.13 10.58 -11.23
CA LEU A 332 6.68 11.40 -10.15
C LEU A 332 8.22 11.35 -10.11
N ARG A 333 8.79 10.17 -10.30
CA ARG A 333 10.26 10.01 -10.36
C ARG A 333 10.87 10.72 -11.57
N ARG A 334 10.24 10.63 -12.74
CA ARG A 334 10.70 11.30 -13.96
C ARG A 334 10.61 12.82 -13.82
N ASP A 335 9.51 13.35 -13.32
CA ASP A 335 9.30 14.77 -13.08
C ASP A 335 10.32 15.31 -12.06
N ALA A 336 10.52 14.65 -10.94
CA ALA A 336 11.54 15.02 -9.95
C ALA A 336 12.98 15.01 -10.53
N GLY A 337 13.26 14.14 -11.49
CA GLY A 337 14.55 14.07 -12.19
C GLY A 337 14.80 15.29 -13.10
N GLN A 338 13.74 15.88 -13.66
CA GLN A 338 13.81 17.06 -14.53
C GLN A 338 14.04 18.36 -13.74
N HIS A 339 13.62 18.40 -12.48
CA HIS A 339 13.68 19.58 -11.61
C HIS A 339 14.89 19.58 -10.66
N ARG A 340 15.81 18.63 -10.76
CA ARG A 340 17.07 18.67 -9.99
C ARG A 340 18.00 19.71 -10.59
N ASP A 341 17.93 20.95 -10.06
CA ASP A 341 19.00 21.93 -10.22
C ASP A 341 20.09 21.60 -9.18
N PRO A 342 21.32 21.25 -9.59
CA PRO A 342 22.42 20.98 -8.66
C PRO A 342 22.78 22.19 -7.80
N ALA A 343 22.44 23.41 -8.24
CA ALA A 343 22.72 24.67 -7.55
C ALA A 343 21.74 24.96 -6.41
N LEU A 344 20.58 24.29 -6.36
CA LEU A 344 19.54 24.46 -5.34
C LEU A 344 19.53 23.33 -4.30
N ALA A 345 20.54 22.46 -4.27
CA ALA A 345 20.69 21.51 -3.17
C ALA A 345 20.80 22.31 -1.86
N PRO A 346 19.85 22.17 -0.90
CA PRO A 346 19.96 22.88 0.35
C PRO A 346 21.28 22.47 1.01
N ASP A 347 22.06 23.47 1.44
CA ASP A 347 23.19 23.28 2.32
C ASP A 347 22.64 22.77 3.66
N VAL A 348 22.41 21.47 3.73
CA VAL A 348 22.04 20.83 5.00
C VAL A 348 23.28 20.83 5.85
N PRO A 349 23.33 21.59 6.97
CA PRO A 349 24.49 21.58 7.83
C PRO A 349 24.78 20.13 8.23
N ASN A 350 25.95 19.62 7.90
CA ASN A 350 26.46 18.35 8.42
C ASN A 350 26.48 18.42 9.94
N GLY A 351 25.44 17.97 10.61
CA GLY A 351 25.47 17.95 12.06
C GLY A 351 24.19 18.24 12.81
N VAL A 352 23.13 17.48 12.55
CA VAL A 352 22.33 17.08 13.72
C VAL A 352 23.00 15.81 14.25
N ALA A 353 24.09 16.02 14.97
CA ALA A 353 24.75 14.95 15.72
C ALA A 353 23.69 14.36 16.65
N ARG A 354 23.30 13.12 16.40
CA ARG A 354 22.46 12.33 17.32
C ARG A 354 23.14 12.38 18.68
N ALA A 355 22.58 13.11 19.64
CA ALA A 355 22.98 12.95 21.03
C ALA A 355 22.80 11.48 21.36
N SER A 356 23.90 10.77 21.57
CA SER A 356 23.87 9.34 21.89
C SER A 356 23.03 9.16 23.15
N LEU A 357 22.40 8.00 23.30
CA LEU A 357 21.65 7.66 24.53
C LEU A 357 22.48 7.92 25.78
N SER A 358 23.82 7.76 25.69
CA SER A 358 24.78 8.09 26.74
C SER A 358 24.88 9.60 27.05
N ALA A 359 24.66 10.48 26.08
CA ALA A 359 24.62 11.93 26.30
C ALA A 359 23.31 12.36 26.98
N ARG A 360 22.16 11.75 26.59
CA ARG A 360 20.87 11.97 27.26
C ARG A 360 20.85 11.45 28.71
N LEU A 361 21.49 10.30 28.98
CA LEU A 361 21.62 9.77 30.34
C LEU A 361 22.55 10.62 31.21
N ARG A 362 23.62 11.21 30.66
CA ARG A 362 24.51 12.12 31.41
C ARG A 362 23.79 13.42 31.79
N SER A 363 22.95 13.99 30.93
CA SER A 363 22.19 15.21 31.27
C SER A 363 21.13 14.98 32.34
N LEU A 364 20.64 13.75 32.54
CA LEU A 364 19.70 13.39 33.61
C LEU A 364 20.41 13.15 34.93
N VAL A 365 21.71 12.84 34.95
CA VAL A 365 22.49 12.61 36.16
C VAL A 365 23.11 13.92 36.72
N THR A 366 23.30 14.94 35.87
CA THR A 366 23.85 16.24 36.27
C THR A 366 22.79 17.29 36.66
N ALA A 367 21.50 16.95 36.58
CA ALA A 367 20.36 17.81 36.94
C ALA A 367 19.77 17.44 38.33
N ARG A 368 20.59 16.90 39.25
CA ARG A 368 20.26 16.72 40.68
C ARG A 368 21.21 17.52 41.53
#